data_186c57a50b5cd0373863e7716dc59acb
#
_entry.id   186c57a50b5cd0373863e7716dc59acb
#
_cell.length_a   1.000
_cell.length_b   1.000
_cell.length_c   1.000
_cell.angle_alpha   90.00
_cell.angle_beta   90.00
_cell.angle_gamma   90.00
#
_symmetry.space_group_name_H-M   'P 1'
#
loop_
_entity.id
_entity.type
_entity.pdbx_description
1 polymer ?
#
loop_
_entity_poly.entity_id
_entity_poly.type
_entity_poly.pdbx_seq_one_letter_code
_entity_poly.pdbx_strand_id
1 'polypeptide(L)'
;MNPSAVPRSRAALRLLSVGCAMAVAACSSQPPVPDWQMNAQGATQKAIEAYLSGNARVGKLAWAGARAEVARTGRPDLVARLELMHCAAQVASLVTEPCERFEALRADAAAPEQAYADYLAGRVQAGHVALLPPAQRAVATAGTAASLAGISDPLSRLVAAGVLLQAGKASPAVIAAATDTASAQGWRRPLMAWLLLQVQRAEAAGDAAAADALRLRVRVVEQSAGLPR
;
A
#
# COMPACT_ATOMS: atom_id res chain seq x y z
N MET A 1 -68.90 -46.75 15.83
CA MET A 1 -68.65 -45.42 16.43
C MET A 1 -67.46 -44.84 15.71
N ASN A 2 -67.64 -43.71 15.09
CA ASN A 2 -66.83 -43.14 14.01
C ASN A 2 -65.57 -42.38 14.52
N PRO A 3 -64.41 -42.51 13.89
CA PRO A 3 -63.30 -41.51 14.05
C PRO A 3 -63.31 -40.53 12.88
N SER A 4 -63.38 -39.27 13.21
CA SER A 4 -63.40 -38.14 12.28
C SER A 4 -62.04 -37.94 11.61
N ALA A 5 -62.07 -37.91 10.29
CA ALA A 5 -60.92 -37.56 9.46
C ALA A 5 -60.73 -36.02 9.40
N VAL A 6 -59.51 -35.52 9.68
CA VAL A 6 -59.10 -34.10 9.52
C VAL A 6 -58.49 -33.92 8.12
N PRO A 7 -58.96 -33.03 7.28
CA PRO A 7 -58.34 -32.76 5.98
C PRO A 7 -57.06 -31.93 6.13
N ARG A 8 -55.91 -32.48 5.74
CA ARG A 8 -54.64 -31.77 5.63
C ARG A 8 -54.70 -30.82 4.43
N SER A 9 -54.69 -29.53 4.75
CA SER A 9 -54.77 -28.44 3.79
C SER A 9 -53.49 -28.39 2.93
N ARG A 10 -53.65 -28.72 1.63
CA ARG A 10 -52.59 -28.58 0.59
C ARG A 10 -52.30 -27.13 0.23
N ALA A 11 -52.94 -26.15 0.85
CA ALA A 11 -52.76 -24.71 0.63
C ALA A 11 -51.52 -24.15 1.33
N ALA A 12 -51.09 -24.73 2.46
CA ALA A 12 -49.93 -24.22 3.22
C ALA A 12 -48.58 -24.52 2.54
N LEU A 13 -48.51 -25.58 1.69
CA LEU A 13 -47.27 -25.98 1.02
C LEU A 13 -46.96 -25.13 -0.22
N ARG A 14 -47.98 -24.46 -0.80
CA ARG A 14 -47.79 -23.63 -2.00
C ARG A 14 -47.34 -22.17 -1.66
N LEU A 15 -47.57 -21.70 -0.45
CA LEU A 15 -47.15 -20.39 0.00
C LEU A 15 -45.67 -20.35 0.41
N LEU A 16 -45.09 -21.47 0.83
CA LEU A 16 -43.64 -21.54 1.18
C LEU A 16 -42.73 -21.58 -0.06
N SER A 17 -43.19 -22.09 -1.19
CA SER A 17 -42.40 -22.19 -2.42
C SER A 17 -42.28 -20.87 -3.20
N VAL A 18 -43.21 -19.91 -3.02
CA VAL A 18 -43.17 -18.60 -3.68
C VAL A 18 -42.27 -17.61 -2.92
N GLY A 19 -42.17 -17.75 -1.59
CA GLY A 19 -41.27 -16.91 -0.77
C GLY A 19 -39.78 -17.18 -0.98
N CYS A 20 -39.38 -18.41 -1.33
CA CYS A 20 -37.97 -18.76 -1.55
C CYS A 20 -37.43 -18.30 -2.91
N ALA A 21 -38.32 -18.13 -3.93
CA ALA A 21 -37.91 -17.71 -5.27
C ALA A 21 -37.59 -16.20 -5.39
N MET A 22 -38.10 -15.35 -4.48
CA MET A 22 -37.83 -13.90 -4.47
C MET A 22 -36.53 -13.53 -3.75
N ALA A 23 -35.94 -14.40 -2.93
CA ALA A 23 -34.71 -14.10 -2.18
C ALA A 23 -33.44 -14.23 -3.04
N VAL A 24 -33.50 -14.86 -4.22
CA VAL A 24 -32.32 -15.07 -5.07
C VAL A 24 -32.09 -13.92 -6.05
N ALA A 25 -33.06 -13.02 -6.27
CA ALA A 25 -32.95 -11.89 -7.21
C ALA A 25 -32.25 -10.65 -6.64
N ALA A 26 -31.89 -10.63 -5.35
CA ALA A 26 -31.29 -9.46 -4.69
C ALA A 26 -29.75 -9.43 -4.72
N CYS A 27 -29.08 -10.42 -5.32
CA CYS A 27 -27.63 -10.55 -5.24
C CYS A 27 -26.84 -10.06 -6.47
N SER A 28 -27.43 -9.33 -7.41
CA SER A 28 -26.71 -9.00 -8.63
C SER A 28 -27.03 -7.63 -9.23
N SER A 29 -26.79 -6.55 -8.51
CA SER A 29 -26.87 -5.24 -9.15
C SER A 29 -25.87 -4.20 -8.63
N GLN A 30 -24.60 -4.62 -8.43
CA GLN A 30 -23.56 -3.59 -8.49
C GLN A 30 -23.30 -3.29 -9.97
N PRO A 31 -23.36 -2.01 -10.38
CA PRO A 31 -22.98 -1.64 -11.73
C PRO A 31 -21.56 -2.15 -12.02
N PRO A 32 -21.27 -2.61 -13.23
CA PRO A 32 -19.92 -3.03 -13.57
C PRO A 32 -18.91 -1.90 -13.31
N VAL A 33 -17.74 -2.28 -12.76
CA VAL A 33 -16.66 -1.32 -12.52
C VAL A 33 -16.27 -0.67 -13.87
N PRO A 34 -16.22 0.66 -13.98
CA PRO A 34 -15.86 1.33 -15.22
C PRO A 34 -14.46 0.93 -15.71
N ASP A 35 -14.27 0.79 -17.02
CA ASP A 35 -13.01 0.36 -17.64
C ASP A 35 -11.82 1.22 -17.22
N TRP A 36 -12.00 2.55 -17.14
CA TRP A 36 -10.95 3.45 -16.70
C TRP A 36 -10.44 3.12 -15.29
N GLN A 37 -11.33 2.68 -14.40
CA GLN A 37 -10.96 2.35 -13.03
C GLN A 37 -10.13 1.05 -12.97
N MET A 38 -10.53 0.04 -13.73
CA MET A 38 -9.77 -1.21 -13.84
C MET A 38 -8.41 -0.96 -14.48
N ASN A 39 -8.36 -0.17 -15.56
CA ASN A 39 -7.13 0.18 -16.25
C ASN A 39 -6.19 0.99 -15.36
N ALA A 40 -6.71 2.01 -14.64
CA ALA A 40 -5.94 2.81 -13.70
C ALA A 40 -5.38 1.95 -12.56
N GLN A 41 -6.17 1.05 -12.01
CA GLN A 41 -5.73 0.14 -10.95
C GLN A 41 -4.62 -0.79 -11.45
N GLY A 42 -4.80 -1.44 -12.59
CA GLY A 42 -3.80 -2.34 -13.17
C GLY A 42 -2.50 -1.61 -13.52
N ALA A 43 -2.59 -0.42 -14.11
CA ALA A 43 -1.43 0.41 -14.41
C ALA A 43 -0.70 0.86 -13.14
N THR A 44 -1.44 1.23 -12.08
CA THR A 44 -0.86 1.63 -10.79
C THR A 44 -0.11 0.49 -10.12
N GLN A 45 -0.70 -0.71 -10.07
CA GLN A 45 -0.05 -1.90 -9.52
C GLN A 45 1.24 -2.23 -10.28
N LYS A 46 1.18 -2.21 -11.63
CA LYS A 46 2.36 -2.42 -12.48
C LYS A 46 3.43 -1.35 -12.25
N ALA A 47 3.02 -0.10 -12.04
CA ALA A 47 3.94 1.01 -11.79
C ALA A 47 4.66 0.86 -10.45
N ILE A 48 3.93 0.52 -9.39
CA ILE A 48 4.49 0.26 -8.05
C ILE A 48 5.48 -0.91 -8.12
N GLU A 49 5.07 -2.05 -8.68
CA GLU A 49 5.93 -3.23 -8.78
C GLU A 49 7.20 -2.94 -9.58
N ALA A 50 7.08 -2.28 -10.74
CA ALA A 50 8.22 -1.90 -11.55
C ALA A 50 9.16 -0.93 -10.83
N TYR A 51 8.61 0.02 -10.06
CA TYR A 51 9.39 0.96 -9.27
C TYR A 51 10.17 0.23 -8.16
N LEU A 52 9.51 -0.61 -7.37
CA LEU A 52 10.11 -1.35 -6.26
C LEU A 52 11.16 -2.37 -6.75
N SER A 53 10.89 -3.03 -7.88
CA SER A 53 11.85 -3.93 -8.54
C SER A 53 13.02 -3.19 -9.20
N GLY A 54 13.01 -1.84 -9.25
CA GLY A 54 14.05 -1.02 -9.86
C GLY A 54 13.99 -0.93 -11.38
N ASN A 55 12.84 -1.28 -12.01
CA ASN A 55 12.63 -1.12 -13.46
C ASN A 55 12.08 0.27 -13.77
N ALA A 56 12.95 1.28 -13.80
CA ALA A 56 12.58 2.67 -13.94
C ALA A 56 11.80 2.96 -15.24
N ARG A 57 12.17 2.31 -16.36
CA ARG A 57 11.50 2.52 -17.67
C ARG A 57 10.04 2.05 -17.64
N VAL A 58 9.81 0.84 -17.16
CA VAL A 58 8.44 0.28 -17.06
C VAL A 58 7.63 1.08 -16.04
N GLY A 59 8.21 1.42 -14.88
CA GLY A 59 7.56 2.23 -13.87
C GLY A 59 7.10 3.59 -14.42
N LYS A 60 7.98 4.32 -15.13
CA LYS A 60 7.64 5.62 -15.74
C LYS A 60 6.46 5.51 -16.71
N LEU A 61 6.48 4.51 -17.59
CA LEU A 61 5.39 4.30 -18.57
C LEU A 61 4.07 3.91 -17.89
N ALA A 62 4.13 3.03 -16.89
CA ALA A 62 2.93 2.59 -16.18
C ALA A 62 2.30 3.73 -15.35
N TRP A 63 3.11 4.57 -14.67
CA TRP A 63 2.61 5.77 -14.00
C TRP A 63 1.96 6.76 -14.96
N ALA A 64 2.54 6.96 -16.15
CA ALA A 64 1.95 7.82 -17.18
C ALA A 64 0.60 7.26 -17.65
N GLY A 65 0.50 5.95 -17.86
CA GLY A 65 -0.75 5.28 -18.21
C GLY A 65 -1.82 5.40 -17.13
N ALA A 66 -1.47 5.16 -15.87
CA ALA A 66 -2.39 5.32 -14.74
C ALA A 66 -2.94 6.76 -14.64
N ARG A 67 -2.07 7.76 -14.80
CA ARG A 67 -2.50 9.17 -14.83
C ARG A 67 -3.44 9.47 -15.98
N ALA A 68 -3.16 8.96 -17.18
CA ALA A 68 -4.02 9.18 -18.33
C ALA A 68 -5.42 8.62 -18.09
N GLU A 69 -5.54 7.42 -17.52
CA GLU A 69 -6.84 6.81 -17.20
C GLU A 69 -7.61 7.62 -16.14
N VAL A 70 -6.95 8.02 -15.06
CA VAL A 70 -7.58 8.81 -13.99
C VAL A 70 -7.96 10.21 -14.48
N ALA A 71 -7.10 10.87 -15.29
CA ALA A 71 -7.34 12.20 -15.81
C ALA A 71 -8.57 12.29 -16.74
N ARG A 72 -8.96 11.18 -17.39
CA ARG A 72 -10.19 11.11 -18.21
C ARG A 72 -11.46 11.38 -17.41
N THR A 73 -11.41 11.23 -16.08
CA THR A 73 -12.55 11.51 -15.20
C THR A 73 -12.76 13.00 -14.92
N GLY A 74 -11.76 13.86 -15.23
CA GLY A 74 -11.78 15.28 -14.87
C GLY A 74 -11.74 15.53 -13.35
N ARG A 75 -11.34 14.53 -12.53
CA ARG A 75 -11.37 14.59 -11.06
C ARG A 75 -9.97 14.80 -10.49
N PRO A 76 -9.61 16.00 -10.04
CA PRO A 76 -8.29 16.29 -9.47
C PRO A 76 -8.04 15.53 -8.16
N ASP A 77 -9.08 15.25 -7.36
CA ASP A 77 -8.99 14.46 -6.14
C ASP A 77 -8.50 13.03 -6.39
N LEU A 78 -8.93 12.39 -7.49
CA LEU A 78 -8.45 11.05 -7.87
C LEU A 78 -7.01 11.09 -8.39
N VAL A 79 -6.64 12.15 -9.11
CA VAL A 79 -5.24 12.35 -9.54
C VAL A 79 -4.34 12.56 -8.32
N ALA A 80 -4.76 13.38 -7.34
CA ALA A 80 -4.04 13.60 -6.10
C ALA A 80 -3.80 12.28 -5.34
N ARG A 81 -4.83 11.43 -5.23
CA ARG A 81 -4.69 10.09 -4.62
C ARG A 81 -3.68 9.22 -5.33
N LEU A 82 -3.68 9.22 -6.67
CA LEU A 82 -2.70 8.46 -7.47
C LEU A 82 -1.26 8.96 -7.21
N GLU A 83 -1.06 10.28 -7.14
CA GLU A 83 0.28 10.84 -6.85
C GLU A 83 0.75 10.47 -5.44
N LEU A 84 -0.14 10.39 -4.45
CA LEU A 84 0.22 9.90 -3.11
C LEU A 84 0.65 8.43 -3.12
N MET A 85 0.05 7.57 -3.94
CA MET A 85 0.51 6.18 -4.08
C MET A 85 1.92 6.12 -4.66
N HIS A 86 2.25 7.00 -5.60
CA HIS A 86 3.61 7.14 -6.11
C HIS A 86 4.59 7.58 -5.00
N CYS A 87 4.25 8.64 -4.25
CA CYS A 87 5.06 9.11 -3.13
C CYS A 87 5.24 8.04 -2.05
N ALA A 88 4.20 7.26 -1.75
CA ALA A 88 4.30 6.16 -0.79
C ALA A 88 5.35 5.12 -1.23
N ALA A 89 5.38 4.74 -2.52
CA ALA A 89 6.41 3.85 -3.05
C ALA A 89 7.83 4.46 -2.96
N GLN A 90 7.94 5.78 -3.12
CA GLN A 90 9.20 6.51 -2.95
C GLN A 90 9.66 6.48 -1.48
N VAL A 91 8.78 6.80 -0.53
CA VAL A 91 9.06 6.75 0.91
C VAL A 91 9.48 5.35 1.36
N ALA A 92 8.83 4.31 0.85
CA ALA A 92 9.21 2.91 1.09
C ALA A 92 10.65 2.59 0.66
N SER A 93 11.18 3.35 -0.30
CA SER A 93 12.54 3.24 -0.84
C SER A 93 13.47 4.37 -0.35
N LEU A 94 13.12 5.03 0.75
CA LEU A 94 13.88 6.11 1.40
C LEU A 94 14.13 7.34 0.51
N VAL A 95 13.27 7.55 -0.49
CA VAL A 95 13.23 8.79 -1.25
C VAL A 95 12.35 9.79 -0.49
N THR A 96 12.95 10.87 0.00
CA THR A 96 12.32 11.81 0.95
C THR A 96 12.03 13.18 0.36
N GLU A 97 12.20 13.33 -0.95
CA GLU A 97 11.86 14.55 -1.66
C GLU A 97 10.36 14.86 -1.56
N PRO A 98 9.98 16.14 -1.58
CA PRO A 98 8.58 16.55 -1.54
C PRO A 98 7.75 15.91 -2.66
N CYS A 99 6.51 15.59 -2.36
CA CYS A 99 5.55 15.07 -3.34
C CYS A 99 5.01 16.19 -4.25
N GLU A 100 5.85 16.83 -5.03
CA GLU A 100 5.51 18.05 -5.80
C GLU A 100 4.21 17.92 -6.61
N ARG A 101 3.99 16.76 -7.25
CA ARG A 101 2.77 16.52 -8.04
C ARG A 101 1.50 16.47 -7.19
N PHE A 102 1.60 15.95 -5.97
CA PHE A 102 0.51 15.99 -5.01
C PHE A 102 0.32 17.41 -4.48
N GLU A 103 1.42 18.10 -4.13
CA GLU A 103 1.34 19.46 -3.59
C GLU A 103 0.63 20.43 -4.55
N ALA A 104 0.82 20.27 -5.85
CA ALA A 104 0.09 21.04 -6.86
C ALA A 104 -1.44 20.79 -6.87
N LEU A 105 -1.89 19.68 -6.27
CA LEU A 105 -3.30 19.26 -6.20
C LEU A 105 -3.83 19.27 -4.76
N ARG A 106 -3.03 19.69 -3.78
CA ARG A 106 -3.36 19.58 -2.35
C ARG A 106 -4.69 20.27 -1.99
N ALA A 107 -4.97 21.41 -2.60
CA ALA A 107 -6.20 22.18 -2.35
C ALA A 107 -7.47 21.42 -2.78
N ASP A 108 -7.37 20.57 -3.80
CA ASP A 108 -8.48 19.77 -4.34
C ASP A 108 -8.56 18.38 -3.68
N ALA A 109 -7.56 18.01 -2.87
CA ALA A 109 -7.51 16.73 -2.18
C ALA A 109 -8.39 16.75 -0.92
N ALA A 110 -9.06 15.62 -0.61
CA ALA A 110 -9.84 15.48 0.60
C ALA A 110 -8.95 15.41 1.86
N ALA A 111 -9.53 15.64 3.04
CA ALA A 111 -8.79 15.65 4.29
C ALA A 111 -7.98 14.35 4.58
N PRO A 112 -8.46 13.14 4.26
CA PRO A 112 -7.64 11.93 4.40
C PRO A 112 -6.38 11.92 3.53
N GLU A 113 -6.46 12.40 2.29
CA GLU A 113 -5.32 12.50 1.39
C GLU A 113 -4.31 13.53 1.87
N GLN A 114 -4.76 14.69 2.36
CA GLN A 114 -3.90 15.70 2.94
C GLN A 114 -3.19 15.18 4.21
N ALA A 115 -3.92 14.50 5.10
CA ALA A 115 -3.35 13.87 6.29
C ALA A 115 -2.32 12.79 5.93
N TYR A 116 -2.57 12.01 4.86
CA TYR A 116 -1.64 10.98 4.40
C TYR A 116 -0.38 11.59 3.79
N ALA A 117 -0.49 12.70 3.06
CA ALA A 117 0.67 13.44 2.56
C ALA A 117 1.56 13.94 3.71
N ASP A 118 0.96 14.50 4.77
CA ASP A 118 1.70 14.93 5.95
C ASP A 118 2.32 13.75 6.71
N TYR A 119 1.64 12.60 6.74
CA TYR A 119 2.19 11.36 7.27
C TYR A 119 3.40 10.88 6.48
N LEU A 120 3.33 10.84 5.15
CA LEU A 120 4.45 10.46 4.27
C LEU A 120 5.67 11.37 4.46
N ALA A 121 5.45 12.62 4.81
CA ALA A 121 6.50 13.59 5.12
C ALA A 121 6.98 13.56 6.60
N GLY A 122 6.52 12.58 7.40
CA GLY A 122 6.88 12.46 8.82
C GLY A 122 6.30 13.54 9.73
N ARG A 123 5.27 14.27 9.29
CA ARG A 123 4.72 15.46 9.98
C ARG A 123 3.25 15.32 10.40
N VAL A 124 2.70 14.10 10.41
CA VAL A 124 1.29 13.91 10.76
C VAL A 124 0.96 14.44 12.16
N GLN A 125 -0.13 15.17 12.26
CA GLN A 125 -0.65 15.67 13.54
C GLN A 125 -1.45 14.57 14.24
N ALA A 126 -1.43 14.55 15.58
CA ALA A 126 -2.13 13.55 16.39
C ALA A 126 -3.65 13.49 16.07
N GLY A 127 -4.30 14.64 15.87
CA GLY A 127 -5.72 14.73 15.50
C GLY A 127 -6.05 14.17 14.12
N HIS A 128 -5.07 13.99 13.25
CA HIS A 128 -5.24 13.48 11.88
C HIS A 128 -4.98 11.98 11.75
N VAL A 129 -4.50 11.30 12.80
CA VAL A 129 -4.20 9.86 12.74
C VAL A 129 -5.42 9.02 12.34
N ALA A 130 -6.62 9.40 12.80
CA ALA A 130 -7.86 8.71 12.42
C ALA A 130 -8.19 8.79 10.92
N LEU A 131 -7.64 9.77 10.20
CA LEU A 131 -7.82 9.97 8.76
C LEU A 131 -6.88 9.09 7.93
N LEU A 132 -5.81 8.56 8.53
CA LEU A 132 -4.83 7.71 7.83
C LEU A 132 -5.45 6.36 7.43
N PRO A 133 -4.89 5.70 6.39
CA PRO A 133 -5.21 4.32 6.09
C PRO A 133 -5.08 3.44 7.36
N PRO A 134 -5.99 2.49 7.60
CA PRO A 134 -6.00 1.68 8.84
C PRO A 134 -4.64 1.05 9.18
N ALA A 135 -3.92 0.56 8.17
CA ALA A 135 -2.60 -0.05 8.36
C ALA A 135 -1.56 0.91 8.96
N GLN A 136 -1.70 2.23 8.78
CA GLN A 136 -0.72 3.21 9.22
C GLN A 136 -1.00 3.78 10.62
N ARG A 137 -2.23 3.66 11.13
CA ARG A 137 -2.67 4.31 12.37
C ARG A 137 -1.89 3.88 13.60
N ALA A 138 -1.68 2.56 13.75
CA ALA A 138 -0.96 2.02 14.89
C ALA A 138 0.50 2.48 14.94
N VAL A 139 1.18 2.53 13.77
CA VAL A 139 2.56 3.00 13.67
C VAL A 139 2.64 4.51 13.88
N ALA A 140 1.71 5.29 13.33
CA ALA A 140 1.65 6.74 13.53
C ALA A 140 1.51 7.10 15.01
N THR A 141 0.82 6.28 15.81
CA THR A 141 0.62 6.49 17.25
C THR A 141 1.80 5.97 18.07
N ALA A 142 2.18 4.70 17.89
CA ALA A 142 3.14 4.03 18.77
C ALA A 142 4.59 4.14 18.29
N GLY A 143 4.83 4.19 16.99
CA GLY A 143 6.15 4.36 16.40
C GLY A 143 7.16 3.24 16.72
N THR A 144 6.71 2.00 16.94
CA THR A 144 7.53 0.90 17.39
C THR A 144 7.70 -0.20 16.34
N ALA A 145 8.73 -1.04 16.47
CA ALA A 145 8.90 -2.23 15.64
C ALA A 145 7.72 -3.20 15.80
N ALA A 146 7.12 -3.31 16.99
CA ALA A 146 5.95 -4.15 17.22
C ALA A 146 4.72 -3.66 16.44
N SER A 147 4.47 -2.34 16.41
CA SER A 147 3.38 -1.78 15.60
C SER A 147 3.62 -1.95 14.10
N LEU A 148 4.89 -1.92 13.67
CA LEU A 148 5.27 -2.19 12.28
C LEU A 148 5.00 -3.66 11.90
N ALA A 149 5.30 -4.62 12.78
CA ALA A 149 5.05 -6.05 12.57
C ALA A 149 3.56 -6.37 12.40
N GLY A 150 2.68 -5.57 12.99
CA GLY A 150 1.22 -5.70 12.83
C GLY A 150 0.68 -5.34 11.44
N ILE A 151 1.49 -4.74 10.58
CA ILE A 151 1.09 -4.41 9.20
C ILE A 151 1.32 -5.64 8.31
N SER A 152 0.27 -6.23 7.78
CA SER A 152 0.35 -7.43 6.92
C SER A 152 0.85 -7.10 5.51
N ASP A 153 0.40 -5.98 4.92
CA ASP A 153 0.81 -5.55 3.58
C ASP A 153 2.27 -5.09 3.57
N PRO A 154 3.16 -5.72 2.75
CA PRO A 154 4.59 -5.41 2.73
C PRO A 154 4.91 -3.97 2.33
N LEU A 155 4.18 -3.40 1.34
CA LEU A 155 4.40 -2.02 0.93
C LEU A 155 4.02 -1.04 2.04
N SER A 156 2.86 -1.23 2.66
CA SER A 156 2.42 -0.40 3.79
C SER A 156 3.40 -0.47 4.97
N ARG A 157 4.01 -1.64 5.20
CA ARG A 157 5.04 -1.82 6.22
C ARG A 157 6.32 -1.03 5.90
N LEU A 158 6.78 -1.07 4.65
CA LEU A 158 7.94 -0.29 4.21
C LEU A 158 7.67 1.22 4.24
N VAL A 159 6.47 1.65 3.85
CA VAL A 159 6.04 3.06 3.97
C VAL A 159 6.11 3.52 5.42
N ALA A 160 5.53 2.74 6.35
CA ALA A 160 5.56 3.07 7.77
C ALA A 160 6.99 3.16 8.32
N ALA A 161 7.88 2.23 7.92
CA ALA A 161 9.29 2.26 8.31
C ALA A 161 10.00 3.51 7.77
N GLY A 162 9.75 3.88 6.51
CA GLY A 162 10.30 5.09 5.89
C GLY A 162 9.84 6.37 6.59
N VAL A 163 8.56 6.44 6.95
CA VAL A 163 8.01 7.56 7.76
C VAL A 163 8.67 7.63 9.13
N LEU A 164 8.85 6.50 9.81
CA LEU A 164 9.58 6.48 11.10
C LEU A 164 11.02 6.96 10.95
N LEU A 165 11.67 6.62 9.85
CA LEU A 165 13.03 7.11 9.59
C LEU A 165 13.06 8.63 9.40
N GLN A 166 12.15 9.19 8.58
CA GLN A 166 12.05 10.64 8.38
C GLN A 166 11.74 11.38 9.66
N ALA A 167 10.91 10.79 10.53
CA ALA A 167 10.57 11.36 11.84
C ALA A 167 11.69 11.17 12.89
N GLY A 168 12.85 10.59 12.55
CA GLY A 168 13.93 10.30 13.47
C GLY A 168 13.62 9.21 14.52
N LYS A 169 12.59 8.39 14.28
CA LYS A 169 12.07 7.38 15.21
C LYS A 169 12.43 5.93 14.81
N ALA A 170 13.16 5.72 13.71
CA ALA A 170 13.52 4.39 13.27
C ALA A 170 14.62 3.78 14.15
N SER A 171 14.22 2.88 15.06
CA SER A 171 15.14 2.05 15.83
C SER A 171 15.88 1.04 14.93
N PRO A 172 16.99 0.42 15.40
CA PRO A 172 17.65 -0.66 14.66
C PRO A 172 16.69 -1.80 14.30
N ALA A 173 15.74 -2.14 15.16
CA ALA A 173 14.74 -3.19 14.90
C ALA A 173 13.76 -2.80 13.78
N VAL A 174 13.37 -1.51 13.65
CA VAL A 174 12.56 -1.01 12.54
C VAL A 174 13.32 -1.14 11.23
N ILE A 175 14.60 -0.78 11.20
CA ILE A 175 15.44 -0.85 10.00
C ILE A 175 15.65 -2.30 9.56
N ALA A 176 15.92 -3.20 10.52
CA ALA A 176 16.04 -4.64 10.24
C ALA A 176 14.74 -5.19 9.64
N ALA A 177 13.58 -4.91 10.27
CA ALA A 177 12.28 -5.36 9.77
C ALA A 177 11.95 -4.83 8.37
N ALA A 178 12.31 -3.59 8.07
CA ALA A 178 12.15 -3.02 6.71
C ALA A 178 13.06 -3.72 5.69
N THR A 179 14.32 -3.96 6.04
CA THR A 179 15.26 -4.68 5.17
C THR A 179 14.78 -6.10 4.88
N ASP A 180 14.33 -6.82 5.93
CA ASP A 180 13.80 -8.18 5.80
C ASP A 180 12.52 -8.21 4.96
N THR A 181 11.64 -7.22 5.14
CA THR A 181 10.44 -7.08 4.30
C THR A 181 10.80 -6.89 2.84
N ALA A 182 11.70 -5.97 2.51
CA ALA A 182 12.13 -5.72 1.13
C ALA A 182 12.82 -6.94 0.52
N SER A 183 13.64 -7.65 1.31
CA SER A 183 14.33 -8.88 0.92
C SER A 183 13.36 -10.01 0.61
N ALA A 184 12.37 -10.24 1.48
CA ALA A 184 11.36 -11.29 1.30
C ALA A 184 10.51 -11.07 0.04
N GLN A 185 10.28 -9.81 -0.35
CA GLN A 185 9.55 -9.46 -1.56
C GLN A 185 10.43 -9.46 -2.83
N GLY A 186 11.75 -9.55 -2.70
CA GLY A 186 12.66 -9.37 -3.82
C GLY A 186 12.64 -7.95 -4.41
N TRP A 187 12.18 -6.96 -3.66
CA TRP A 187 12.10 -5.57 -4.11
C TRP A 187 13.46 -4.90 -4.01
N ARG A 188 14.16 -4.89 -5.12
CA ARG A 188 15.55 -4.45 -5.19
C ARG A 188 15.76 -3.00 -4.77
N ARG A 189 14.87 -2.06 -5.16
CA ARG A 189 15.04 -0.64 -4.87
C ARG A 189 14.98 -0.35 -3.36
N PRO A 190 13.93 -0.70 -2.62
CA PRO A 190 13.92 -0.49 -1.17
C PRO A 190 14.98 -1.32 -0.46
N LEU A 191 15.23 -2.58 -0.88
CA LEU A 191 16.27 -3.40 -0.26
C LEU A 191 17.64 -2.73 -0.32
N MET A 192 18.00 -2.18 -1.47
CA MET A 192 19.26 -1.44 -1.64
C MET A 192 19.32 -0.23 -0.71
N ALA A 193 18.25 0.58 -0.65
CA ALA A 193 18.20 1.77 0.19
C ALA A 193 18.36 1.43 1.68
N TRP A 194 17.63 0.42 2.17
CA TRP A 194 17.72 -0.01 3.56
C TRP A 194 19.06 -0.66 3.91
N LEU A 195 19.69 -1.42 3.00
CA LEU A 195 21.02 -1.98 3.20
C LEU A 195 22.08 -0.87 3.28
N LEU A 196 22.05 0.10 2.37
CA LEU A 196 22.99 1.23 2.39
C LEU A 196 22.88 2.07 3.67
N LEU A 197 21.66 2.29 4.16
CA LEU A 197 21.44 2.93 5.46
C LEU A 197 22.08 2.14 6.61
N GLN A 198 21.98 0.80 6.58
CA GLN A 198 22.62 -0.05 7.60
C GLN A 198 24.14 0.00 7.50
N VAL A 199 24.70 0.01 6.28
CA VAL A 199 26.16 0.18 6.07
C VAL A 199 26.63 1.48 6.71
N GLN A 200 25.97 2.61 6.41
CA GLN A 200 26.31 3.90 6.97
C GLN A 200 26.27 3.91 8.50
N ARG A 201 25.27 3.25 9.09
CA ARG A 201 25.14 3.15 10.57
C ARG A 201 26.23 2.28 11.19
N ALA A 202 26.59 1.16 10.57
CA ALA A 202 27.66 0.28 11.03
C ALA A 202 29.02 1.01 10.97
N GLU A 203 29.29 1.72 9.90
CA GLU A 203 30.49 2.57 9.73
C GLU A 203 30.55 3.65 10.81
N ALA A 204 29.45 4.37 11.03
CA ALA A 204 29.38 5.41 12.07
C ALA A 204 29.56 4.87 13.48
N ALA A 205 29.22 3.60 13.71
CA ALA A 205 29.46 2.89 14.99
C ALA A 205 30.86 2.27 15.09
N GLY A 206 31.68 2.32 14.03
CA GLY A 206 32.99 1.68 14.00
C GLY A 206 32.95 0.14 13.87
N ASP A 207 31.77 -0.44 13.54
CA ASP A 207 31.61 -1.87 13.35
C ASP A 207 31.97 -2.27 11.90
N ALA A 208 33.26 -2.44 11.65
CA ALA A 208 33.78 -2.80 10.34
C ALA A 208 33.27 -4.17 9.88
N ALA A 209 33.13 -5.14 10.78
CA ALA A 209 32.68 -6.48 10.44
C ALA A 209 31.22 -6.46 9.95
N ALA A 210 30.32 -5.77 10.66
CA ALA A 210 28.94 -5.59 10.22
C ALA A 210 28.86 -4.80 8.91
N ALA A 211 29.64 -3.74 8.74
CA ALA A 211 29.69 -2.97 7.49
C ALA A 211 30.10 -3.85 6.30
N ASP A 212 31.12 -4.69 6.45
CA ASP A 212 31.59 -5.57 5.36
C ASP A 212 30.58 -6.65 5.00
N ALA A 213 29.90 -7.24 6.00
CA ALA A 213 28.81 -8.20 5.76
C ALA A 213 27.64 -7.56 5.00
N LEU A 214 27.27 -6.32 5.37
CA LEU A 214 26.21 -5.57 4.68
C LEU A 214 26.62 -5.18 3.25
N ARG A 215 27.86 -4.75 3.03
CA ARG A 215 28.41 -4.45 1.69
C ARG A 215 28.40 -5.67 0.79
N LEU A 216 28.65 -6.88 1.34
CA LEU A 216 28.50 -8.12 0.57
C LEU A 216 27.06 -8.30 0.08
N ARG A 217 26.05 -8.07 0.93
CA ARG A 217 24.63 -8.12 0.53
C ARG A 217 24.32 -7.07 -0.55
N VAL A 218 24.84 -5.86 -0.42
CA VAL A 218 24.70 -4.79 -1.44
C VAL A 218 25.21 -5.28 -2.78
N ARG A 219 26.44 -5.82 -2.84
CA ARG A 219 27.02 -6.38 -4.09
C ARG A 219 26.15 -7.46 -4.72
N VAL A 220 25.56 -8.37 -3.92
CA VAL A 220 24.65 -9.42 -4.44
C VAL A 220 23.42 -8.80 -5.10
N VAL A 221 22.84 -7.76 -4.48
CA VAL A 221 21.67 -7.06 -5.02
C VAL A 221 22.03 -6.30 -6.31
N GLU A 222 23.20 -5.67 -6.37
CA GLU A 222 23.70 -4.96 -7.56
C GLU A 222 23.90 -5.91 -8.75
N GLN A 223 24.53 -7.05 -8.52
CA GLN A 223 24.76 -8.06 -9.56
C GLN A 223 23.46 -8.60 -10.16
N SER A 224 22.40 -8.70 -9.35
CA SER A 224 21.07 -9.12 -9.85
C SER A 224 20.45 -8.13 -10.84
N ALA A 225 20.96 -6.90 -10.92
CA ALA A 225 20.46 -5.87 -11.84
C ALA A 225 20.84 -6.11 -13.31
N GLY A 226 21.97 -6.77 -13.55
CA GLY A 226 22.50 -7.04 -14.89
C GLY A 226 22.03 -8.35 -15.51
N LEU A 227 21.30 -9.18 -14.79
CA LEU A 227 20.81 -10.46 -15.31
C LEU A 227 19.53 -10.24 -16.14
N PRO A 228 19.46 -10.76 -17.37
CA PRO A 228 18.22 -10.74 -18.15
C PRO A 228 17.14 -11.54 -17.41
N ARG A 229 15.91 -11.00 -17.38
CA ARG A 229 14.70 -11.68 -16.90
C ARG A 229 14.00 -12.37 -18.04
#